data_8c3a6fd6c05acfa75f7da6cd6a59e1ff
#
_entry.id   8c3a6fd6c05acfa75f7da6cd6a59e1ff
#
_cell.length_a   1.000
_cell.length_b   1.000
_cell.length_c   1.000
_cell.angle_alpha   90.00
_cell.angle_beta   90.00
_cell.angle_gamma   90.00
#
_symmetry.space_group_name_H-M   'P 1'
#
loop_
_entity.id
_entity.type
_entity.pdbx_description
1 polymer ?
#
loop_
_entity_poly.entity_id
_entity_poly.type
_entity_poly.pdbx_seq_one_letter_code
_entity_poly.pdbx_strand_id
1 'polypeptide(L)'
;MLHQPRHAEQGFVLPLAIGTSLILLLGSASVHTLALHARLRAWSSWQEQERQDQLRSAAMAFLEQANTPAQRCLMEWPFALWTSQAARCGAVDAAALNQGHAGPHHWELLDWQPSAHGAELQLRLGGNDAVNVLSLSRNPNGFELRDGLQAVQP
;
A
#
# COMPACT_ATOMS: atom_id res chain seq x y z
N MET A 1 -48.31 66.34 -24.86
CA MET A 1 -48.53 65.39 -23.78
C MET A 1 -48.18 64.00 -24.28
N LEU A 2 -46.98 63.55 -23.94
CA LEU A 2 -46.48 62.22 -24.35
C LEU A 2 -46.74 61.22 -23.23
N HIS A 3 -47.64 60.32 -23.50
CA HIS A 3 -47.96 59.20 -22.58
C HIS A 3 -46.97 58.07 -22.86
N GLN A 4 -46.08 57.74 -21.90
CA GLN A 4 -45.07 56.70 -21.97
C GLN A 4 -45.67 55.46 -21.29
N PRO A 5 -45.83 54.33 -22.00
CA PRO A 5 -46.28 53.09 -21.38
C PRO A 5 -45.09 52.38 -20.74
N ARG A 6 -44.97 52.46 -19.42
CA ARG A 6 -43.97 51.81 -18.60
C ARG A 6 -44.57 50.64 -17.84
N HIS A 7 -45.07 49.59 -18.42
CA HIS A 7 -45.56 48.45 -17.63
C HIS A 7 -45.51 47.09 -18.30
N ALA A 8 -44.52 46.78 -19.15
CA ALA A 8 -44.43 45.45 -19.73
C ALA A 8 -43.17 44.63 -19.33
N GLU A 9 -42.18 45.22 -18.62
CA GLU A 9 -40.90 44.53 -18.40
C GLU A 9 -40.66 43.96 -17.01
N GLN A 10 -41.55 44.28 -16.03
CA GLN A 10 -41.31 43.84 -14.63
C GLN A 10 -41.67 42.39 -14.33
N GLY A 11 -42.41 41.71 -15.20
CA GLY A 11 -42.88 40.32 -14.97
C GLY A 11 -41.87 39.23 -15.29
N PHE A 12 -40.85 39.52 -16.13
CA PHE A 12 -39.92 38.48 -16.64
C PHE A 12 -38.63 38.35 -15.84
N VAL A 13 -38.24 39.33 -15.07
CA VAL A 13 -36.99 39.37 -14.32
C VAL A 13 -36.99 38.35 -13.15
N LEU A 14 -38.12 38.20 -12.48
CA LEU A 14 -38.24 37.29 -11.34
C LEU A 14 -38.09 35.81 -11.71
N PRO A 15 -38.78 35.27 -12.73
CA PRO A 15 -38.53 33.86 -13.14
C PRO A 15 -37.14 33.63 -13.71
N LEU A 16 -36.55 34.62 -14.37
CA LEU A 16 -35.18 34.54 -14.86
C LEU A 16 -34.16 34.46 -13.69
N ALA A 17 -34.33 35.29 -12.68
CA ALA A 17 -33.48 35.30 -11.48
C ALA A 17 -33.57 33.97 -10.70
N ILE A 18 -34.76 33.41 -10.56
CA ILE A 18 -34.97 32.10 -9.92
C ILE A 18 -34.33 31.00 -10.75
N GLY A 19 -34.51 30.99 -12.06
CA GLY A 19 -33.93 30.01 -12.96
C GLY A 19 -32.39 30.00 -12.94
N THR A 20 -31.75 31.16 -13.00
CA THR A 20 -30.30 31.30 -12.93
C THR A 20 -29.75 30.88 -11.57
N SER A 21 -30.43 31.24 -10.48
CA SER A 21 -30.03 30.82 -9.13
C SER A 21 -30.07 29.28 -8.97
N LEU A 22 -31.10 28.65 -9.51
CA LEU A 22 -31.26 27.18 -9.46
C LEU A 22 -30.15 26.47 -10.24
N ILE A 23 -29.80 26.95 -11.42
CA ILE A 23 -28.71 26.42 -12.24
C ILE A 23 -27.36 26.57 -11.52
N LEU A 24 -27.11 27.71 -10.90
CA LEU A 24 -25.89 27.95 -10.13
C LEU A 24 -25.77 27.03 -8.90
N LEU A 25 -26.90 26.82 -8.18
CA LEU A 25 -26.91 25.89 -7.04
C LEU A 25 -26.66 24.45 -7.45
N LEU A 26 -27.29 23.98 -8.53
CA LEU A 26 -27.07 22.62 -9.05
C LEU A 26 -25.63 22.43 -9.56
N GLY A 27 -25.10 23.45 -10.25
CA GLY A 27 -23.71 23.44 -10.72
C GLY A 27 -22.72 23.39 -9.56
N SER A 28 -22.94 24.18 -8.51
CA SER A 28 -22.11 24.18 -7.31
C SER A 28 -22.15 22.84 -6.58
N ALA A 29 -23.32 22.23 -6.42
CA ALA A 29 -23.46 20.91 -5.80
C ALA A 29 -22.70 19.82 -6.57
N SER A 30 -22.72 19.85 -7.91
CA SER A 30 -22.01 18.91 -8.76
C SER A 30 -20.49 19.03 -8.60
N VAL A 31 -19.95 20.24 -8.54
CA VAL A 31 -18.51 20.46 -8.34
C VAL A 31 -18.06 19.95 -6.96
N HIS A 32 -18.85 20.17 -5.92
CA HIS A 32 -18.52 19.70 -4.58
C HIS A 32 -18.48 18.17 -4.51
N THR A 33 -19.43 17.48 -5.12
CA THR A 33 -19.44 16.00 -5.13
C THR A 33 -18.24 15.44 -5.89
N LEU A 34 -17.88 16.00 -7.04
CA LEU A 34 -16.69 15.60 -7.80
C LEU A 34 -15.39 15.83 -7.02
N ALA A 35 -15.27 16.98 -6.33
CA ALA A 35 -14.11 17.27 -5.50
C ALA A 35 -13.97 16.31 -4.32
N LEU A 36 -15.09 15.92 -3.70
CA LEU A 36 -15.10 14.95 -2.60
C LEU A 36 -14.66 13.57 -3.08
N HIS A 37 -15.18 13.10 -4.22
CA HIS A 37 -14.77 11.83 -4.81
C HIS A 37 -13.30 11.82 -5.24
N ALA A 38 -12.77 12.93 -5.74
CA ALA A 38 -11.37 13.07 -6.08
C ALA A 38 -10.47 12.97 -4.82
N ARG A 39 -10.86 13.63 -3.74
CA ARG A 39 -10.16 13.57 -2.45
C ARG A 39 -10.17 12.15 -1.85
N LEU A 40 -11.31 11.47 -1.88
CA LEU A 40 -11.41 10.09 -1.36
C LEU A 40 -10.53 9.12 -2.14
N ARG A 41 -10.48 9.24 -3.48
CA ARG A 41 -9.59 8.43 -4.32
C ARG A 41 -8.10 8.75 -4.07
N ALA A 42 -7.76 10.03 -3.94
CA ALA A 42 -6.40 10.43 -3.62
C ALA A 42 -5.96 9.92 -2.24
N TRP A 43 -6.85 9.96 -1.25
CA TRP A 43 -6.60 9.43 0.07
C TRP A 43 -6.38 7.91 0.06
N SER A 44 -7.24 7.16 -0.64
CA SER A 44 -7.09 5.70 -0.73
C SER A 44 -5.81 5.28 -1.47
N SER A 45 -5.43 6.00 -2.54
CA SER A 45 -4.18 5.74 -3.26
C SER A 45 -2.95 6.06 -2.39
N TRP A 46 -3.02 7.12 -1.60
CA TRP A 46 -1.92 7.48 -0.69
C TRP A 46 -1.75 6.45 0.43
N GLN A 47 -2.84 5.98 1.03
CA GLN A 47 -2.79 4.91 2.03
C GLN A 47 -2.21 3.60 1.46
N GLU A 48 -2.57 3.26 0.24
CA GLU A 48 -2.02 2.07 -0.42
C GLU A 48 -0.53 2.22 -0.71
N GLN A 49 -0.06 3.38 -1.18
CA GLN A 49 1.36 3.66 -1.37
C GLN A 49 2.14 3.57 -0.05
N GLU A 50 1.62 4.20 1.01
CA GLU A 50 2.22 4.13 2.35
C GLU A 50 2.35 2.67 2.83
N ARG A 51 1.31 1.86 2.65
CA ARG A 51 1.34 0.43 3.00
C ARG A 51 2.39 -0.34 2.19
N GLN A 52 2.52 -0.05 0.90
CA GLN A 52 3.53 -0.69 0.05
C GLN A 52 4.95 -0.29 0.45
N ASP A 53 5.16 0.97 0.80
CA ASP A 53 6.46 1.47 1.27
C ASP A 53 6.85 0.84 2.62
N GLN A 54 5.90 0.69 3.53
CA GLN A 54 6.11 -0.01 4.80
C GLN A 54 6.47 -1.48 4.58
N LEU A 55 5.77 -2.17 3.70
CA LEU A 55 6.04 -3.56 3.35
C LEU A 55 7.41 -3.72 2.70
N ARG A 56 7.76 -2.83 1.77
CA ARG A 56 9.09 -2.81 1.13
C ARG A 56 10.19 -2.59 2.16
N SER A 57 9.99 -1.66 3.09
CA SER A 57 10.94 -1.38 4.16
C SER A 57 11.12 -2.59 5.09
N ALA A 58 10.04 -3.29 5.43
CA ALA A 58 10.08 -4.52 6.23
C ALA A 58 10.84 -5.64 5.50
N ALA A 59 10.56 -5.84 4.21
CA ALA A 59 11.27 -6.81 3.39
C ALA A 59 12.76 -6.51 3.27
N MET A 60 13.13 -5.25 3.10
CA MET A 60 14.54 -4.83 3.07
C MET A 60 15.23 -5.06 4.42
N ALA A 61 14.58 -4.76 5.54
CA ALA A 61 15.11 -5.02 6.88
C ALA A 61 15.31 -6.53 7.14
N PHE A 62 14.36 -7.37 6.69
CA PHE A 62 14.51 -8.81 6.71
C PHE A 62 15.71 -9.26 5.86
N LEU A 63 15.82 -8.80 4.62
CA LEU A 63 16.88 -9.20 3.69
C LEU A 63 18.27 -8.76 4.16
N GLU A 64 18.37 -7.60 4.80
CA GLU A 64 19.65 -7.17 5.41
C GLU A 64 20.15 -8.16 6.44
N GLN A 65 19.27 -8.70 7.27
CA GLN A 65 19.61 -9.74 8.24
C GLN A 65 19.85 -11.09 7.56
N ALA A 66 18.97 -11.51 6.66
CA ALA A 66 18.99 -12.79 5.98
C ALA A 66 20.23 -13.00 5.09
N ASN A 67 20.71 -11.95 4.44
CA ASN A 67 21.88 -11.98 3.56
C ASN A 67 23.23 -11.99 4.32
N THR A 68 23.23 -11.92 5.65
CA THR A 68 24.45 -12.03 6.42
C THR A 68 25.10 -13.40 6.22
N PRO A 69 26.44 -13.51 6.25
CA PRO A 69 27.12 -14.80 6.09
C PRO A 69 26.65 -15.87 7.09
N ALA A 70 26.29 -15.46 8.31
CA ALA A 70 25.80 -16.34 9.35
C ALA A 70 24.43 -16.96 9.00
N GLN A 71 23.52 -16.17 8.43
CA GLN A 71 22.15 -16.61 8.15
C GLN A 71 21.99 -17.27 6.78
N ARG A 72 22.93 -17.06 5.87
CA ARG A 72 22.82 -17.50 4.46
C ARG A 72 22.54 -19.01 4.31
N CYS A 73 23.08 -19.83 5.19
CA CYS A 73 22.80 -21.27 5.18
C CYS A 73 21.32 -21.59 5.43
N LEU A 74 20.65 -20.86 6.35
CA LEU A 74 19.23 -21.07 6.62
C LEU A 74 18.34 -20.66 5.44
N MET A 75 18.77 -19.65 4.67
CA MET A 75 18.01 -19.17 3.51
C MET A 75 17.89 -20.21 2.38
N GLU A 76 18.70 -21.27 2.39
CA GLU A 76 18.58 -22.39 1.45
C GLU A 76 17.43 -23.35 1.82
N TRP A 77 16.85 -23.22 3.00
CA TRP A 77 15.85 -24.14 3.53
C TRP A 77 14.50 -23.41 3.71
N PRO A 78 13.38 -24.10 3.49
CA PRO A 78 12.06 -23.58 3.84
C PRO A 78 11.97 -23.26 5.33
N PHE A 79 11.18 -22.25 5.67
CA PHE A 79 10.98 -21.77 7.06
C PHE A 79 10.67 -22.90 8.04
N ALA A 80 9.79 -23.83 7.64
CA ALA A 80 9.40 -24.98 8.47
C ALA A 80 10.58 -25.88 8.90
N LEU A 81 11.71 -25.83 8.17
CA LEU A 81 12.89 -26.63 8.46
C LEU A 81 13.99 -25.88 9.23
N TRP A 82 13.86 -24.57 9.44
CA TRP A 82 14.93 -23.76 10.03
C TRP A 82 15.36 -24.28 11.41
N THR A 83 14.42 -24.59 12.28
CA THR A 83 14.73 -25.10 13.62
C THR A 83 15.56 -26.38 13.57
N SER A 84 15.26 -27.28 12.62
CA SER A 84 16.00 -28.55 12.47
C SER A 84 17.35 -28.38 11.76
N GLN A 85 17.51 -27.38 10.89
CA GLN A 85 18.71 -27.12 10.12
C GLN A 85 19.67 -26.14 10.81
N ALA A 86 19.24 -25.40 11.81
CA ALA A 86 20.07 -24.40 12.51
C ALA A 86 21.38 -24.98 13.04
N ALA A 87 21.36 -26.19 13.61
CA ALA A 87 22.55 -26.86 14.10
C ALA A 87 23.55 -27.17 12.98
N ARG A 88 23.09 -27.54 11.78
CA ARG A 88 23.93 -27.81 10.60
C ARG A 88 24.52 -26.54 10.00
N CYS A 89 23.83 -25.41 10.19
CA CYS A 89 24.26 -24.09 9.73
C CYS A 89 25.18 -23.36 10.73
N GLY A 90 25.77 -24.05 11.70
CA GLY A 90 26.68 -23.44 12.67
C GLY A 90 26.02 -22.85 13.89
N ALA A 91 24.92 -23.45 14.35
CA ALA A 91 24.10 -23.01 15.49
C ALA A 91 23.59 -21.57 15.32
N VAL A 92 23.10 -21.26 14.15
CA VAL A 92 22.51 -19.95 13.81
C VAL A 92 21.21 -19.76 14.57
N ASP A 93 20.98 -18.56 15.10
CA ASP A 93 19.75 -18.20 15.74
C ASP A 93 18.65 -17.93 14.68
N ALA A 94 17.83 -18.95 14.40
CA ALA A 94 16.69 -18.83 13.50
C ALA A 94 15.60 -17.89 14.05
N ALA A 95 15.50 -17.73 15.38
CA ALA A 95 14.49 -16.86 15.98
C ALA A 95 14.76 -15.37 15.71
N ALA A 96 16.03 -15.01 15.49
CA ALA A 96 16.40 -13.63 15.16
C ALA A 96 15.80 -13.16 13.83
N LEU A 97 15.45 -14.08 12.91
CA LEU A 97 14.84 -13.79 11.62
C LEU A 97 13.30 -13.79 11.64
N ASN A 98 12.68 -14.24 12.74
CA ASN A 98 11.23 -14.41 12.79
C ASN A 98 10.49 -13.08 12.91
N GLN A 99 11.15 -12.04 13.41
CA GLN A 99 10.52 -10.74 13.62
C GLN A 99 11.56 -9.62 13.64
N GLY A 100 11.12 -8.41 13.38
CA GLY A 100 11.99 -7.24 13.44
C GLY A 100 11.22 -5.94 13.31
N HIS A 101 11.96 -4.87 13.09
CA HIS A 101 11.42 -3.53 12.92
C HIS A 101 11.94 -2.89 11.64
N ALA A 102 11.08 -2.13 10.98
CA ALA A 102 11.44 -1.26 9.88
C ALA A 102 10.93 0.14 10.24
N GLY A 103 11.81 1.00 10.77
CA GLY A 103 11.40 2.25 11.41
C GLY A 103 10.45 2.01 12.59
N PRO A 104 9.26 2.65 12.62
CA PRO A 104 8.28 2.45 13.69
C PRO A 104 7.45 1.16 13.54
N HIS A 105 7.56 0.47 12.41
CA HIS A 105 6.71 -0.67 12.08
C HIS A 105 7.38 -1.98 12.49
N HIS A 106 6.63 -2.80 13.23
CA HIS A 106 7.02 -4.18 13.55
C HIS A 106 6.58 -5.09 12.40
N TRP A 107 7.45 -6.05 12.05
CA TRP A 107 7.13 -7.10 11.09
C TRP A 107 7.39 -8.47 11.68
N GLU A 108 6.68 -9.48 11.18
CA GLU A 108 6.80 -10.88 11.57
C GLU A 108 6.90 -11.73 10.30
N LEU A 109 7.86 -12.66 10.29
CA LEU A 109 8.01 -13.66 9.25
C LEU A 109 6.98 -14.77 9.46
N LEU A 110 6.14 -15.00 8.46
CA LEU A 110 5.16 -16.08 8.47
C LEU A 110 5.65 -17.30 7.71
N ASP A 111 6.30 -17.09 6.58
CA ASP A 111 6.84 -18.17 5.78
C ASP A 111 8.01 -17.70 4.89
N TRP A 112 8.88 -18.65 4.55
CA TRP A 112 9.99 -18.49 3.62
C TRP A 112 10.11 -19.75 2.78
N GLN A 113 9.97 -19.60 1.46
CA GLN A 113 10.03 -20.69 0.50
C GLN A 113 11.11 -20.40 -0.54
N PRO A 114 12.33 -20.94 -0.42
CA PRO A 114 13.38 -20.78 -1.41
C PRO A 114 13.10 -21.61 -2.66
N SER A 115 13.52 -21.10 -3.81
CA SER A 115 13.45 -21.76 -5.11
C SER A 115 14.78 -21.63 -5.86
N ALA A 116 14.90 -22.31 -6.99
CA ALA A 116 16.12 -22.26 -7.81
C ALA A 116 16.46 -20.82 -8.29
N HIS A 117 15.46 -19.99 -8.53
CA HIS A 117 15.63 -18.66 -9.11
C HIS A 117 15.33 -17.50 -8.17
N GLY A 118 14.94 -17.78 -6.93
CA GLY A 118 14.56 -16.76 -5.97
C GLY A 118 13.95 -17.34 -4.71
N ALA A 119 13.03 -16.62 -4.11
CA ALA A 119 12.26 -17.07 -2.96
C ALA A 119 10.90 -16.37 -2.89
N GLU A 120 10.00 -16.98 -2.15
CA GLU A 120 8.76 -16.35 -1.69
C GLU A 120 8.88 -16.04 -0.21
N LEU A 121 8.61 -14.79 0.15
CA LEU A 121 8.67 -14.27 1.49
C LEU A 121 7.27 -13.85 1.93
N GLN A 122 6.79 -14.38 3.04
CA GLN A 122 5.50 -13.99 3.61
C GLN A 122 5.73 -13.23 4.91
N LEU A 123 5.29 -11.98 4.93
CA LEU A 123 5.40 -11.08 6.08
C LEU A 123 4.03 -10.59 6.54
N ARG A 124 3.92 -10.42 7.86
CA ARG A 124 2.84 -9.69 8.50
C ARG A 124 3.40 -8.40 9.09
N LEU A 125 2.75 -7.27 8.81
CA LEU A 125 3.07 -5.98 9.43
C LEU A 125 2.25 -5.80 10.71
N GLY A 126 2.88 -5.28 11.76
CA GLY A 126 2.19 -4.97 13.01
C GLY A 126 1.05 -3.98 12.79
N GLY A 127 -0.10 -4.28 13.41
CA GLY A 127 -1.34 -3.50 13.26
C GLY A 127 -2.25 -3.92 12.11
N ASN A 128 -1.85 -4.91 11.31
CA ASN A 128 -2.68 -5.48 10.26
C ASN A 128 -2.50 -7.01 10.22
N ASP A 129 -3.61 -7.74 10.21
CA ASP A 129 -3.60 -9.22 10.11
C ASP A 129 -3.38 -9.73 8.67
N ALA A 130 -3.26 -8.83 7.70
CA ALA A 130 -3.06 -9.19 6.31
C ALA A 130 -1.69 -9.83 6.10
N VAL A 131 -1.69 -10.99 5.47
CA VAL A 131 -0.47 -11.67 5.00
C VAL A 131 -0.04 -11.04 3.68
N ASN A 132 1.21 -10.62 3.63
CA ASN A 132 1.78 -10.03 2.42
C ASN A 132 2.82 -11.00 1.85
N VAL A 133 2.65 -11.35 0.58
CA VAL A 133 3.52 -12.26 -0.17
C VAL A 133 4.41 -11.45 -1.11
N LEU A 134 5.72 -11.67 -1.01
CA LEU A 134 6.73 -10.96 -1.78
C LEU A 134 7.58 -11.96 -2.55
N SER A 135 7.77 -11.71 -3.82
CA SER A 135 8.68 -12.50 -4.65
C SER A 135 10.08 -11.88 -4.65
N LEU A 136 11.06 -12.70 -4.41
CA LEU A 136 12.46 -12.31 -4.39
C LEU A 136 13.22 -12.97 -5.54
N SER A 137 14.20 -12.29 -6.09
CA SER A 137 15.17 -12.86 -7.03
C SER A 137 16.43 -13.26 -6.31
N ARG A 138 17.06 -14.32 -6.77
CA ARG A 138 18.35 -14.78 -6.26
C ARG A 138 19.47 -14.16 -7.08
N ASN A 139 20.50 -13.65 -6.41
CA ASN A 139 21.72 -13.18 -7.00
C ASN A 139 22.95 -13.80 -6.28
N PRO A 140 24.19 -13.62 -6.79
CA PRO A 140 25.40 -14.18 -6.15
C PRO A 140 25.63 -13.69 -4.71
N ASN A 141 25.07 -12.54 -4.34
CA ASN A 141 25.25 -11.94 -3.02
C ASN A 141 24.12 -12.29 -2.04
N GLY A 142 23.07 -12.97 -2.50
CA GLY A 142 21.91 -13.34 -1.69
C GLY A 142 20.59 -13.15 -2.43
N PHE A 143 19.60 -12.62 -1.73
CA PHE A 143 18.27 -12.37 -2.26
C PHE A 143 17.98 -10.87 -2.37
N GLU A 144 17.24 -10.48 -3.39
CA GLU A 144 16.82 -9.12 -3.66
C GLU A 144 15.31 -9.07 -3.93
N LEU A 145 14.68 -7.97 -3.53
CA LEU A 145 13.27 -7.76 -3.80
C LEU A 145 13.06 -7.59 -5.31
N ARG A 146 12.16 -8.38 -5.89
CA ARG A 146 11.77 -8.24 -7.29
C ARG A 146 10.85 -7.03 -7.43
N ASP A 147 11.13 -6.17 -8.40
CA ASP A 147 10.24 -5.05 -8.72
C ASP A 147 8.89 -5.59 -9.19
N GLY A 148 7.85 -5.30 -8.43
CA GLY A 148 6.48 -5.76 -8.66
C GLY A 148 5.91 -6.44 -7.41
N LEU A 149 5.43 -5.65 -6.45
CA LEU A 149 4.66 -6.14 -5.31
C LEU A 149 3.32 -6.69 -5.83
N GLN A 150 3.21 -7.99 -5.96
CA GLN A 150 1.91 -8.65 -6.09
C GLN A 150 1.40 -8.95 -4.68
N ALA A 151 0.61 -8.04 -4.13
CA ALA A 151 -0.21 -8.38 -2.97
C ALA A 151 -1.25 -9.41 -3.44
N VAL A 152 -1.05 -10.66 -3.09
CA VAL A 152 -2.09 -11.67 -3.22
C VAL A 152 -3.10 -11.39 -2.10
N GLN A 153 -4.19 -10.72 -2.45
CA GLN A 153 -5.34 -10.66 -1.56
C GLN A 153 -5.99 -12.05 -1.55
N PRO A 154 -6.35 -12.54 -0.36
CA PRO A 154 -7.09 -13.80 -0.22
C PRO A 154 -8.50 -13.75 -0.82
#